data_04c94ca82a8efbe7fb635df427741e90
#
_entry.id   04c94ca82a8efbe7fb635df427741e90
#
_cell.length_a   1.000
_cell.length_b   1.000
_cell.length_c   1.000
_cell.angle_alpha   90.00
_cell.angle_beta   90.00
_cell.angle_gamma   90.00
#
_symmetry.space_group_name_H-M   'P 1'
#
loop_
_entity.id
_entity.type
_entity.pdbx_description
1 polymer ?
#
loop_
_entity_poly.entity_id
_entity_poly.type
_entity_poly.pdbx_seq_one_letter_code
_entity_poly.pdbx_strand_id
1 'polypeptide(L)'
;MRLAAEWKEAVLRDRDHPSVVAWVPVNESFGLGPPADRAAQSRFLVQLYRLTHKLDGTRPVVSNDGWEHALTDLCTIHDYSPADQLARRYRSIDVALAGGDPTPRPYLPGYGYRGEPLVVSEFGGVALAGSGGWGFAQASSPEELLKTYRAMVDALMASGPVEGFCYTQLTDIEQERNGFLTFDRQPKVHPELIRPITQTPKRR
;
A
#
# COMPACT_ATOMS: atom_id res chain seq x y z
N MET A 1 -16.18 -17.27 -12.43
CA MET A 1 -15.87 -16.98 -11.02
C MET A 1 -16.61 -15.71 -10.60
N ARG A 2 -17.20 -15.71 -9.41
CA ARG A 2 -18.01 -14.58 -8.89
C ARG A 2 -17.22 -13.28 -8.85
N LEU A 3 -16.00 -13.27 -8.22
CA LEU A 3 -15.17 -12.07 -8.12
C LEU A 3 -14.89 -11.41 -9.48
N ALA A 4 -14.54 -12.18 -10.52
CA ALA A 4 -14.24 -11.60 -11.84
C ALA A 4 -15.48 -10.95 -12.49
N ALA A 5 -16.68 -11.47 -12.22
CA ALA A 5 -17.92 -10.86 -12.72
C ALA A 5 -18.23 -9.55 -12.00
N GLU A 6 -18.18 -9.55 -10.67
CA GLU A 6 -18.39 -8.34 -9.85
C GLU A 6 -17.31 -7.27 -10.13
N TRP A 7 -16.06 -7.69 -10.28
CA TRP A 7 -14.95 -6.80 -10.66
C TRP A 7 -15.18 -6.12 -12.01
N LYS A 8 -15.63 -6.89 -13.00
CA LYS A 8 -15.99 -6.33 -14.32
C LYS A 8 -17.06 -5.23 -14.20
N GLU A 9 -18.10 -5.48 -13.40
CA GLU A 9 -19.16 -4.48 -13.18
C GLU A 9 -18.62 -3.23 -12.50
N ALA A 10 -17.75 -3.38 -11.48
CA ALA A 10 -17.12 -2.26 -10.79
C ALA A 10 -16.28 -1.40 -11.75
N VAL A 11 -15.40 -2.03 -12.55
CA VAL A 11 -14.57 -1.31 -13.51
C VAL A 11 -15.42 -0.58 -14.55
N LEU A 12 -16.44 -1.24 -15.11
CA LEU A 12 -17.32 -0.62 -16.12
C LEU A 12 -18.12 0.54 -15.56
N ARG A 13 -18.53 0.48 -14.28
CA ARG A 13 -19.23 1.57 -13.60
C ARG A 13 -18.31 2.77 -13.38
N ASP A 14 -17.06 2.54 -12.94
CA ASP A 14 -16.22 3.58 -12.35
C ASP A 14 -15.10 4.09 -13.28
N ARG A 15 -14.84 3.43 -14.42
CA ARG A 15 -13.72 3.78 -15.32
C ARG A 15 -13.78 5.20 -15.91
N ASP A 16 -14.95 5.81 -15.95
CA ASP A 16 -15.12 7.16 -16.48
C ASP A 16 -14.90 8.24 -15.40
N HIS A 17 -14.64 7.85 -14.16
CA HIS A 17 -14.33 8.78 -13.07
C HIS A 17 -12.85 9.21 -13.10
N PRO A 18 -12.55 10.53 -13.28
CA PRO A 18 -11.17 11.02 -13.36
C PRO A 18 -10.38 10.89 -12.05
N SER A 19 -11.07 10.70 -10.92
CA SER A 19 -10.43 10.48 -9.61
C SER A 19 -9.84 9.07 -9.43
N VAL A 20 -10.24 8.10 -10.27
CA VAL A 20 -9.64 6.77 -10.27
C VAL A 20 -8.30 6.86 -11.00
N VAL A 21 -7.21 6.56 -10.30
CA VAL A 21 -5.84 6.67 -10.83
C VAL A 21 -5.18 5.31 -11.09
N ALA A 22 -5.66 4.25 -10.44
CA ALA A 22 -5.18 2.88 -10.61
C ALA A 22 -6.28 1.87 -10.26
N TRP A 23 -6.17 0.65 -10.75
CA TRP A 23 -7.07 -0.46 -10.44
C TRP A 23 -6.36 -1.50 -9.58
N VAL A 24 -7.03 -1.90 -8.49
CA VAL A 24 -6.50 -2.90 -7.53
C VAL A 24 -7.57 -3.97 -7.31
N PRO A 25 -7.57 -5.06 -8.11
CA PRO A 25 -8.58 -6.12 -7.99
C PRO A 25 -8.43 -6.99 -6.74
N VAL A 26 -7.24 -7.05 -6.16
CA VAL A 26 -6.93 -7.91 -5.01
C VAL A 26 -5.99 -7.17 -4.06
N ASN A 27 -6.26 -7.26 -2.76
CA ASN A 27 -5.46 -6.69 -1.68
C ASN A 27 -5.02 -7.81 -0.72
N GLU A 28 -3.74 -7.85 -0.36
CA GLU A 28 -3.14 -8.71 0.68
C GLU A 28 -3.61 -10.17 0.63
N SER A 29 -3.73 -10.72 -0.55
CA SER A 29 -4.30 -12.06 -0.72
C SER A 29 -3.28 -13.07 -1.21
N PHE A 30 -3.55 -14.35 -0.91
CA PHE A 30 -2.87 -15.55 -1.40
C PHE A 30 -1.56 -15.95 -0.70
N GLY A 31 -0.88 -15.10 0.05
CA GLY A 31 0.36 -15.49 0.75
C GLY A 31 0.18 -16.58 1.83
N LEU A 32 -1.05 -16.85 2.24
CA LEU A 32 -1.40 -17.80 3.30
C LEU A 32 -1.87 -19.18 2.79
N GLY A 33 -1.97 -19.38 1.49
CA GLY A 33 -2.39 -20.66 0.91
C GLY A 33 -1.24 -21.69 0.83
N PRO A 34 -1.58 -23.01 0.78
CA PRO A 34 -0.60 -24.05 0.57
C PRO A 34 0.17 -23.84 -0.74
N PRO A 35 1.47 -24.22 -0.82
CA PRO A 35 2.28 -24.09 -2.03
C PRO A 35 1.66 -24.71 -3.29
N ALA A 36 0.83 -25.73 -3.13
CA ALA A 36 0.13 -26.40 -4.25
C ALA A 36 -0.83 -25.48 -5.01
N ASP A 37 -1.39 -24.45 -4.35
CA ASP A 37 -2.36 -23.54 -4.96
C ASP A 37 -1.72 -22.32 -5.63
N ARG A 38 -0.43 -22.08 -5.47
CA ARG A 38 0.28 -20.91 -6.01
C ARG A 38 0.15 -20.74 -7.51
N ALA A 39 0.15 -21.87 -8.26
CA ALA A 39 -0.04 -21.84 -9.72
C ALA A 39 -1.46 -21.42 -10.11
N ALA A 40 -2.48 -21.81 -9.34
CA ALA A 40 -3.86 -21.37 -9.55
C ALA A 40 -4.03 -19.90 -9.19
N GLN A 41 -3.43 -19.46 -8.09
CA GLN A 41 -3.41 -18.08 -7.61
C GLN A 41 -2.76 -17.15 -8.64
N SER A 42 -1.56 -17.51 -9.13
CA SER A 42 -0.87 -16.72 -10.16
C SER A 42 -1.71 -16.59 -11.44
N ARG A 43 -2.29 -17.70 -11.91
CA ARG A 43 -3.18 -17.66 -13.08
C ARG A 43 -4.38 -16.75 -12.85
N PHE A 44 -4.96 -16.76 -11.66
CA PHE A 44 -6.09 -15.92 -11.31
C PHE A 44 -5.72 -14.43 -11.29
N LEU A 45 -4.60 -14.07 -10.67
CA LEU A 45 -4.09 -12.69 -10.68
C LEU A 45 -3.81 -12.21 -12.11
N VAL A 46 -3.18 -13.04 -12.94
CA VAL A 46 -2.94 -12.72 -14.36
C VAL A 46 -4.25 -12.54 -15.14
N GLN A 47 -5.26 -13.36 -14.85
CA GLN A 47 -6.58 -13.22 -15.49
C GLN A 47 -7.25 -11.90 -15.11
N LEU A 48 -7.24 -11.52 -13.82
CA LEU A 48 -7.79 -10.25 -13.35
C LEU A 48 -7.02 -9.06 -13.94
N TYR A 49 -5.71 -9.08 -13.92
CA TYR A 49 -4.86 -8.06 -14.54
C TYR A 49 -5.23 -7.84 -16.02
N ARG A 50 -5.27 -8.92 -16.82
CA ARG A 50 -5.63 -8.85 -18.24
C ARG A 50 -7.06 -8.41 -18.47
N LEU A 51 -8.00 -8.88 -17.63
CA LEU A 51 -9.41 -8.47 -17.70
C LEU A 51 -9.53 -6.96 -17.45
N THR A 52 -8.85 -6.44 -16.43
CA THR A 52 -8.89 -5.03 -16.09
C THR A 52 -8.36 -4.16 -17.23
N HIS A 53 -7.21 -4.49 -17.80
CA HIS A 53 -6.66 -3.80 -18.96
C HIS A 53 -7.57 -3.87 -20.21
N LYS A 54 -8.30 -4.97 -20.39
CA LYS A 54 -9.28 -5.07 -21.48
C LYS A 54 -10.49 -4.15 -21.27
N LEU A 55 -10.87 -3.89 -20.02
CA LEU A 55 -12.01 -3.04 -19.66
C LEU A 55 -11.63 -1.56 -19.58
N ASP A 56 -10.42 -1.29 -19.11
CA ASP A 56 -9.81 0.05 -19.04
C ASP A 56 -8.30 -0.04 -19.30
N GLY A 57 -7.88 0.29 -20.50
CA GLY A 57 -6.47 0.32 -20.91
C GLY A 57 -5.75 1.63 -20.59
N THR A 58 -6.39 2.56 -19.88
CA THR A 58 -5.85 3.90 -19.64
C THR A 58 -5.16 4.07 -18.30
N ARG A 59 -5.41 3.16 -17.35
CA ARG A 59 -4.91 3.22 -15.96
C ARG A 59 -4.04 2.02 -15.62
N PRO A 60 -3.03 2.20 -14.76
CA PRO A 60 -2.23 1.08 -14.26
C PRO A 60 -3.07 0.12 -13.42
N VAL A 61 -2.67 -1.15 -13.44
CA VAL A 61 -3.30 -2.24 -12.70
C VAL A 61 -2.29 -2.86 -11.74
N VAL A 62 -2.64 -2.89 -10.46
CA VAL A 62 -1.90 -3.59 -9.40
C VAL A 62 -2.56 -4.93 -9.16
N SER A 63 -1.87 -6.04 -9.44
CA SER A 63 -2.51 -7.36 -9.42
C SER A 63 -2.89 -7.86 -8.03
N ASN A 64 -2.10 -7.49 -7.01
CA ASN A 64 -2.30 -7.85 -5.61
C ASN A 64 -1.57 -6.81 -4.74
N ASP A 65 -2.29 -5.88 -4.15
CA ASP A 65 -1.65 -4.77 -3.43
C ASP A 65 -0.94 -5.25 -2.17
N GLY A 66 0.28 -4.77 -1.98
CA GLY A 66 1.08 -4.98 -0.78
C GLY A 66 1.78 -6.33 -0.65
N TRP A 67 1.30 -7.37 -1.34
CA TRP A 67 1.81 -8.74 -1.29
C TRP A 67 2.30 -9.21 -2.67
N GLU A 68 2.54 -10.53 -2.81
CA GLU A 68 3.18 -11.04 -4.01
C GLU A 68 2.37 -10.78 -5.29
N HIS A 69 2.98 -10.04 -6.19
CA HIS A 69 2.46 -9.79 -7.53
C HIS A 69 2.72 -10.95 -8.49
N ALA A 70 1.82 -11.10 -9.45
CA ALA A 70 2.10 -11.78 -10.72
C ALA A 70 2.51 -10.70 -11.75
N LEU A 71 1.67 -10.44 -12.76
CA LEU A 71 1.83 -9.26 -13.62
C LEU A 71 1.26 -8.04 -12.91
N THR A 72 2.00 -6.93 -12.94
CA THR A 72 1.57 -5.66 -12.32
C THR A 72 2.19 -4.47 -13.07
N ASP A 73 1.57 -3.31 -13.02
CA ASP A 73 2.12 -2.06 -13.58
C ASP A 73 2.82 -1.21 -12.51
N LEU A 74 2.50 -1.44 -11.24
CA LEU A 74 3.15 -0.83 -10.09
C LEU A 74 3.64 -1.93 -9.16
N CYS A 75 4.87 -1.81 -8.66
CA CYS A 75 5.37 -2.67 -7.58
C CYS A 75 4.94 -2.05 -6.25
N THR A 76 3.86 -2.55 -5.68
CA THR A 76 3.32 -2.03 -4.41
C THR A 76 3.72 -2.91 -3.24
N ILE A 77 4.03 -2.29 -2.11
CA ILE A 77 4.47 -2.96 -0.89
C ILE A 77 3.73 -2.34 0.30
N HIS A 78 3.21 -3.19 1.21
CA HIS A 78 2.76 -2.79 2.54
C HIS A 78 3.90 -2.96 3.53
N ASP A 79 4.27 -1.86 4.20
CA ASP A 79 5.40 -1.87 5.13
C ASP A 79 5.14 -0.96 6.34
N TYR A 80 4.74 -1.57 7.43
CA TYR A 80 4.46 -0.89 8.69
C TYR A 80 5.68 -0.77 9.62
N SER A 81 6.87 -0.95 9.08
CA SER A 81 8.12 -0.81 9.83
C SER A 81 8.38 0.62 10.30
N PRO A 82 9.12 0.83 11.39
CA PRO A 82 9.54 2.16 11.83
C PRO A 82 10.50 2.81 10.82
N ALA A 83 10.63 4.14 10.91
CA ALA A 83 11.34 4.98 9.94
C ALA A 83 12.78 4.54 9.63
N ASP A 84 13.51 4.07 10.64
CA ASP A 84 14.88 3.58 10.46
C ASP A 84 14.96 2.27 9.67
N GLN A 85 13.96 1.40 9.80
CA GLN A 85 13.84 0.18 9.01
C GLN A 85 13.39 0.49 7.58
N LEU A 86 12.42 1.41 7.38
CA LEU A 86 12.05 1.90 6.06
C LEU A 86 13.27 2.45 5.31
N ALA A 87 14.08 3.30 5.97
CA ALA A 87 15.30 3.86 5.36
C ALA A 87 16.29 2.77 4.94
N ARG A 88 16.46 1.71 5.76
CA ARG A 88 17.34 0.59 5.44
C ARG A 88 16.81 -0.27 4.29
N ARG A 89 15.51 -0.58 4.30
CA ARG A 89 14.85 -1.44 3.30
C ARG A 89 14.86 -0.79 1.93
N TYR A 90 14.51 0.47 1.86
CA TYR A 90 14.38 1.20 0.59
C TYR A 90 15.64 1.94 0.16
N ARG A 91 16.82 1.57 0.69
CA ARG A 91 18.11 2.15 0.27
C ARG A 91 18.48 1.83 -1.18
N SER A 92 18.00 0.70 -1.71
CA SER A 92 18.14 0.30 -3.11
C SER A 92 16.98 -0.60 -3.52
N ILE A 93 16.74 -0.68 -4.83
CA ILE A 93 15.69 -1.55 -5.38
C ILE A 93 15.94 -3.03 -5.05
N ASP A 94 17.18 -3.49 -5.10
CA ASP A 94 17.52 -4.88 -4.82
C ASP A 94 17.19 -5.26 -3.37
N VAL A 95 17.43 -4.36 -2.42
CA VAL A 95 17.10 -4.59 -1.01
C VAL A 95 15.58 -4.59 -0.80
N ALA A 96 14.85 -3.67 -1.43
CA ALA A 96 13.40 -3.62 -1.37
C ALA A 96 12.77 -4.92 -1.93
N LEU A 97 13.30 -5.43 -3.05
CA LEU A 97 12.78 -6.63 -3.71
C LEU A 97 13.18 -7.94 -3.02
N ALA A 98 14.23 -7.94 -2.21
CA ALA A 98 14.66 -9.13 -1.48
C ALA A 98 13.59 -9.58 -0.45
N GLY A 99 12.74 -8.66 0.01
CA GLY A 99 11.80 -8.92 1.09
C GLY A 99 12.51 -9.06 2.44
N GLY A 100 11.81 -9.53 3.43
CA GLY A 100 12.31 -9.75 4.80
C GLY A 100 11.15 -9.70 5.79
N ASP A 101 11.42 -9.99 7.06
CA ASP A 101 10.42 -9.86 8.11
C ASP A 101 10.20 -8.36 8.46
N PRO A 102 8.94 -7.91 8.53
CA PRO A 102 7.67 -8.61 8.24
C PRO A 102 7.23 -8.61 6.76
N THR A 103 7.93 -7.92 5.87
CA THR A 103 7.49 -7.66 4.49
C THR A 103 7.92 -8.80 3.56
N PRO A 104 6.99 -9.51 2.90
CA PRO A 104 7.32 -10.60 1.98
C PRO A 104 8.04 -10.09 0.72
N ARG A 105 8.56 -11.02 -0.08
CA ARG A 105 9.02 -10.70 -1.43
C ARG A 105 7.85 -10.23 -2.28
N PRO A 106 8.01 -9.14 -3.06
CA PRO A 106 6.87 -8.54 -3.77
C PRO A 106 6.42 -9.31 -5.02
N TYR A 107 7.06 -10.44 -5.36
CA TYR A 107 6.69 -11.23 -6.55
C TYR A 107 6.58 -12.72 -6.25
N LEU A 108 5.56 -13.35 -6.84
CA LEU A 108 5.37 -14.80 -6.85
C LEU A 108 6.50 -15.50 -7.61
N PRO A 109 6.84 -16.76 -7.28
CA PRO A 109 7.77 -17.57 -8.05
C PRO A 109 7.41 -17.61 -9.55
N GLY A 110 8.38 -17.36 -10.41
CA GLY A 110 8.22 -17.28 -11.86
C GLY A 110 7.84 -15.88 -12.38
N TYR A 111 7.65 -14.91 -11.48
CA TYR A 111 7.46 -13.50 -11.80
C TYR A 111 8.58 -12.68 -11.17
N GLY A 112 8.78 -11.46 -11.66
CA GLY A 112 9.84 -10.58 -11.16
C GLY A 112 9.66 -9.15 -11.61
N TYR A 113 10.41 -8.28 -10.96
CA TYR A 113 10.46 -6.86 -11.23
C TYR A 113 10.99 -6.58 -12.65
N ARG A 114 10.35 -5.68 -13.38
CA ARG A 114 10.66 -5.31 -14.76
C ARG A 114 10.87 -3.80 -14.93
N GLY A 115 11.05 -3.08 -13.82
CA GLY A 115 11.20 -1.62 -13.79
C GLY A 115 9.91 -0.87 -13.44
N GLU A 116 8.91 -1.54 -12.91
CA GLU A 116 7.67 -0.91 -12.44
C GLU A 116 7.96 0.12 -11.35
N PRO A 117 7.27 1.29 -11.31
CA PRO A 117 7.39 2.23 -10.21
C PRO A 117 7.10 1.56 -8.86
N LEU A 118 8.00 1.71 -7.89
CA LEU A 118 7.83 1.14 -6.55
C LEU A 118 7.06 2.12 -5.67
N VAL A 119 5.95 1.67 -5.11
CA VAL A 119 5.07 2.44 -4.24
C VAL A 119 4.88 1.71 -2.91
N VAL A 120 5.10 2.42 -1.81
CA VAL A 120 4.72 1.91 -0.48
C VAL A 120 3.26 2.27 -0.26
N SER A 121 2.37 1.37 -0.70
CA SER A 121 0.92 1.62 -0.81
C SER A 121 0.20 1.57 0.52
N GLU A 122 0.81 0.96 1.55
CA GLU A 122 0.38 1.08 2.94
C GLU A 122 1.60 1.19 3.85
N PHE A 123 1.58 2.16 4.77
CA PHE A 123 2.57 2.32 5.82
C PHE A 123 2.02 3.13 6.99
N GLY A 124 2.74 3.15 8.09
CA GLY A 124 2.43 3.98 9.24
C GLY A 124 1.57 3.26 10.26
N GLY A 125 0.28 3.34 10.14
CA GLY A 125 -0.64 2.65 11.05
C GLY A 125 -0.50 3.09 12.51
N VAL A 126 -0.29 4.40 12.77
CA VAL A 126 0.01 4.92 14.11
C VAL A 126 -1.27 5.24 14.88
N ALA A 127 -1.55 4.48 15.94
CA ALA A 127 -2.67 4.74 16.84
C ALA A 127 -2.27 5.70 17.97
N LEU A 128 -3.21 6.55 18.40
CA LEU A 128 -3.03 7.33 19.64
C LEU A 128 -3.30 6.46 20.86
N ALA A 129 -2.45 6.54 21.87
CA ALA A 129 -2.65 5.87 23.15
C ALA A 129 -4.00 6.27 23.76
N GLY A 130 -4.71 5.30 24.32
CA GLY A 130 -6.04 5.52 24.90
C GLY A 130 -7.19 5.57 23.89
N SER A 131 -6.95 5.37 22.60
CA SER A 131 -8.02 5.35 21.57
C SER A 131 -8.98 4.14 21.66
N GLY A 132 -8.67 3.15 22.49
CA GLY A 132 -9.52 1.97 22.71
C GLY A 132 -9.45 0.92 21.59
N GLY A 133 -8.37 0.94 20.78
CA GLY A 133 -8.15 0.01 19.70
C GLY A 133 -6.66 -0.27 19.46
N TRP A 134 -6.33 -0.72 18.27
CA TRP A 134 -4.97 -1.07 17.89
C TRP A 134 -4.46 -0.26 16.67
N GLY A 135 -3.15 -0.29 16.48
CA GLY A 135 -2.41 0.15 15.30
C GLY A 135 -1.07 -0.56 15.26
N PHE A 136 -0.38 -0.47 14.15
CA PHE A 136 0.95 -1.08 13.97
C PHE A 136 2.05 -0.38 14.81
N ALA A 137 1.82 0.90 15.12
CA ALA A 137 2.62 1.67 16.06
C ALA A 137 1.71 2.49 16.97
N GLN A 138 2.25 3.01 18.08
CA GLN A 138 1.51 3.86 19.01
C GLN A 138 2.25 5.18 19.23
N ALA A 139 1.48 6.24 19.38
CA ALA A 139 1.94 7.56 19.80
C ALA A 139 1.20 7.98 21.07
N SER A 140 1.91 8.57 22.03
CA SER A 140 1.34 9.04 23.30
C SER A 140 0.58 10.36 23.16
N SER A 141 0.84 11.12 22.10
CA SER A 141 0.20 12.41 21.83
C SER A 141 0.07 12.69 20.33
N PRO A 142 -0.78 13.67 19.93
CA PRO A 142 -0.85 14.15 18.55
C PRO A 142 0.49 14.64 17.98
N GLU A 143 1.32 15.25 18.81
CA GLU A 143 2.66 15.74 18.41
C GLU A 143 3.59 14.57 18.10
N GLU A 144 3.55 13.52 18.91
CA GLU A 144 4.33 12.31 18.66
C GLU A 144 3.85 11.59 17.41
N LEU A 145 2.53 11.53 17.15
CA LEU A 145 1.98 11.00 15.92
C LEU A 145 2.55 11.74 14.70
N LEU A 146 2.51 13.08 14.72
CA LEU A 146 3.07 13.91 13.64
C LEU A 146 4.57 13.71 13.47
N LYS A 147 5.33 13.61 14.56
CA LYS A 147 6.77 13.35 14.54
C LYS A 147 7.08 12.00 13.91
N THR A 148 6.34 10.98 14.30
CA THR A 148 6.48 9.60 13.75
C THR A 148 6.14 9.56 12.27
N TYR A 149 5.01 10.15 11.89
CA TYR A 149 4.59 10.24 10.49
C TYR A 149 5.63 10.97 9.63
N ARG A 150 6.14 12.13 10.11
CA ARG A 150 7.20 12.88 9.42
C ARG A 150 8.46 12.03 9.22
N ALA A 151 8.93 11.35 10.26
CA ALA A 151 10.12 10.52 10.17
C ALA A 151 9.97 9.40 9.14
N MET A 152 8.80 8.77 9.06
CA MET A 152 8.50 7.72 8.07
C MET A 152 8.45 8.30 6.64
N VAL A 153 7.77 9.43 6.43
CA VAL A 153 7.72 10.09 5.12
C VAL A 153 9.10 10.56 4.68
N ASP A 154 9.88 11.16 5.58
CA ASP A 154 11.25 11.60 5.28
C ASP A 154 12.12 10.40 4.87
N ALA A 155 11.98 9.25 5.53
CA ALA A 155 12.69 8.01 5.17
C ALA A 155 12.31 7.51 3.77
N LEU A 156 11.02 7.51 3.43
CA LEU A 156 10.54 7.09 2.11
C LEU A 156 10.96 8.07 1.01
N MET A 157 10.85 9.39 1.27
CA MET A 157 11.19 10.42 0.27
C MET A 157 12.69 10.64 0.09
N ALA A 158 13.52 10.22 1.04
CA ALA A 158 14.96 10.15 0.88
C ALA A 158 15.43 8.91 0.13
N SER A 159 14.55 7.93 -0.05
CA SER A 159 14.81 6.67 -0.74
C SER A 159 14.90 6.87 -2.26
N GLY A 160 15.93 6.30 -2.90
CA GLY A 160 16.08 6.32 -4.36
C GLY A 160 14.96 5.59 -5.10
N PRO A 161 14.60 4.34 -4.73
CA PRO A 161 13.65 3.53 -5.49
C PRO A 161 12.18 3.85 -5.26
N VAL A 162 11.79 4.46 -4.12
CA VAL A 162 10.36 4.72 -3.83
C VAL A 162 9.85 5.91 -4.64
N GLU A 163 8.81 5.69 -5.45
CA GLU A 163 8.20 6.73 -6.29
C GLU A 163 6.91 7.32 -5.70
N GLY A 164 6.32 6.65 -4.72
CA GLY A 164 5.11 7.12 -4.06
C GLY A 164 4.79 6.36 -2.78
N PHE A 165 3.87 6.91 -2.01
CA PHE A 165 3.40 6.30 -0.78
C PHE A 165 1.92 6.61 -0.51
N CYS A 166 1.27 5.76 0.31
CA CYS A 166 -0.06 6.02 0.85
C CYS A 166 -0.08 5.63 2.34
N TYR A 167 -0.42 6.58 3.20
CA TYR A 167 -0.52 6.32 4.64
C TYR A 167 -1.79 5.56 4.99
N THR A 168 -1.68 4.56 5.83
CA THR A 168 -2.78 3.80 6.40
C THR A 168 -2.99 4.23 7.84
N GLN A 169 -4.11 4.97 8.15
CA GLN A 169 -5.19 5.23 7.18
C GLN A 169 -5.78 6.63 7.37
N LEU A 170 -6.77 6.99 6.57
CA LEU A 170 -7.42 8.30 6.69
C LEU A 170 -8.31 8.38 7.93
N THR A 171 -9.19 7.37 8.13
CA THR A 171 -10.14 7.33 9.26
C THR A 171 -10.00 6.03 10.03
N ASP A 172 -10.27 6.07 11.33
CA ASP A 172 -10.41 4.85 12.12
C ASP A 172 -11.52 3.95 11.56
N ILE A 173 -11.31 2.65 11.63
CA ILE A 173 -12.29 1.62 11.27
C ILE A 173 -12.43 0.66 12.45
N GLU A 174 -13.59 0.70 13.11
CA GLU A 174 -13.90 -0.15 14.27
C GLU A 174 -12.78 -0.16 15.32
N GLN A 175 -12.08 -1.27 15.49
CA GLN A 175 -10.99 -1.43 16.45
C GLN A 175 -9.62 -0.98 15.91
N GLU A 176 -9.50 -0.77 14.60
CA GLU A 176 -8.28 -0.24 13.99
C GLU A 176 -8.26 1.28 14.11
N ARG A 177 -7.51 1.79 15.11
CA ARG A 177 -7.54 3.20 15.54
C ARG A 177 -6.34 4.01 15.08
N ASN A 178 -5.84 3.72 13.90
CA ASN A 178 -4.62 4.34 13.32
C ASN A 178 -4.90 5.39 12.23
N GLY A 179 -6.15 5.84 12.09
CA GLY A 179 -6.53 6.93 11.18
C GLY A 179 -6.02 8.30 11.66
N PHE A 180 -5.84 9.23 10.72
CA PHE A 180 -5.69 10.66 11.05
C PHE A 180 -6.99 11.27 11.58
N LEU A 181 -8.09 10.67 11.23
CA LEU A 181 -9.43 11.04 11.71
C LEU A 181 -9.98 9.93 12.60
N THR A 182 -10.83 10.30 13.54
CA THR A 182 -11.64 9.33 14.30
C THR A 182 -12.66 8.63 13.38
N PHE A 183 -13.33 7.60 13.90
CA PHE A 183 -14.45 6.95 13.19
C PHE A 183 -15.53 7.95 12.76
N ASP A 184 -15.82 8.97 13.60
CA ASP A 184 -16.76 10.05 13.30
C ASP A 184 -16.14 11.19 12.46
N ARG A 185 -14.94 10.92 11.87
CA ARG A 185 -14.20 11.84 10.99
C ARG A 185 -13.79 13.17 11.65
N GLN A 186 -13.58 13.16 12.97
CA GLN A 186 -12.97 14.28 13.66
C GLN A 186 -11.44 14.20 13.56
N PRO A 187 -10.74 15.28 13.24
CA PRO A 187 -9.29 15.27 13.15
C PRO A 187 -8.62 14.94 14.50
N LYS A 188 -7.74 13.96 14.54
CA LYS A 188 -6.88 13.67 15.69
C LYS A 188 -5.69 14.63 15.80
N VAL A 189 -5.29 15.17 14.65
CA VAL A 189 -4.28 16.22 14.48
C VAL A 189 -4.79 17.23 13.47
N HIS A 190 -4.36 18.49 13.60
CA HIS A 190 -4.82 19.54 12.70
C HIS A 190 -4.35 19.25 11.26
N PRO A 191 -5.24 19.24 10.25
CA PRO A 191 -4.89 18.85 8.86
C PRO A 191 -3.76 19.68 8.26
N GLU A 192 -3.66 20.96 8.61
CA GLU A 192 -2.59 21.85 8.14
C GLU A 192 -1.18 21.45 8.62
N LEU A 193 -1.09 20.63 9.67
CA LEU A 193 0.18 20.08 10.15
C LEU A 193 0.58 18.81 9.38
N ILE A 194 -0.41 18.08 8.86
CA ILE A 194 -0.19 16.87 8.05
C ILE A 194 0.23 17.23 6.63
N ARG A 195 -0.43 18.23 6.04
CA ARG A 195 -0.23 18.64 4.64
C ARG A 195 1.24 18.83 4.23
N PRO A 196 2.06 19.64 4.94
CA PRO A 196 3.45 19.86 4.55
C PRO A 196 4.31 18.59 4.68
N ILE A 197 3.92 17.63 5.51
CA ILE A 197 4.58 16.34 5.62
C ILE A 197 4.25 15.49 4.38
N THR A 198 2.96 15.35 4.07
CA THR A 198 2.51 14.58 2.90
C THR A 198 3.06 15.14 1.59
N GLN A 199 3.29 16.44 1.51
CA GLN A 199 3.82 17.12 0.33
C GLN A 199 5.36 17.20 0.31
N THR A 200 6.06 16.47 1.18
CA THR A 200 7.53 16.41 1.17
C THR A 200 8.01 15.93 -0.20
N PRO A 201 8.84 16.73 -0.91
CA PRO A 201 9.30 16.34 -2.22
C PRO A 201 10.32 15.20 -2.13
N LYS A 202 10.31 14.33 -3.15
CA LYS A 202 11.34 13.30 -3.30
C LYS A 202 12.72 13.96 -3.41
N ARG A 203 13.67 13.51 -2.62
CA ARG A 203 15.08 13.92 -2.75
C ARG A 203 15.69 13.18 -3.93
N ARG A 204 16.15 13.94 -4.92
CA ARG A 204 16.87 13.43 -6.11
C ARG A 204 18.35 13.23 -5.81
#